data_12221c2d6a2c363f77c22debbcd0dd47
#
_entry.id   12221c2d6a2c363f77c22debbcd0dd47
#
_cell.length_a   1.000
_cell.length_b   1.000
_cell.length_c   1.000
_cell.angle_alpha   90.00
_cell.angle_beta   90.00
_cell.angle_gamma   90.00
#
_symmetry.space_group_name_H-M   'P 1'
#
loop_
_entity.id
_entity.type
_entity.pdbx_description
1 polymer ?
#
loop_
_entity_poly.entity_id
_entity_poly.type
_entity_poly.pdbx_seq_one_letter_code
_entity_poly.pdbx_strand_id
1 'polypeptide(L)'
;MTETLILDPRTTALVLIDLQNAIVSRDTKPYSASEVLERSRKLADAFRAKNVPVVYVRVVMSDFLSLPADEVMTLPKDMPAHLSEIAESAGMQNGDLLISKPHWGAFAGTGLEHELRSRGVETVVLAGIATNMGVESTLRQGTGLGFAFVTVEDACSTFSQEMHDFAFSAIFPRLSKVRKTQQVLEAIA
;
A
#
# COMPACT_ATOMS: atom_id res chain seq x y z
N MET A 1 7.55 -5.73 -25.81
CA MET A 1 8.56 -4.98 -25.01
C MET A 1 7.77 -4.13 -24.04
N THR A 2 7.95 -4.31 -22.73
CA THR A 2 7.33 -3.43 -21.73
C THR A 2 7.98 -2.05 -21.82
N GLU A 3 7.17 -1.02 -21.96
CA GLU A 3 7.61 0.38 -21.95
C GLU A 3 8.47 0.66 -20.71
N THR A 4 9.59 1.39 -20.89
CA THR A 4 10.46 1.79 -19.80
C THR A 4 9.67 2.68 -18.83
N LEU A 5 9.64 2.31 -17.55
CA LEU A 5 9.01 3.13 -16.51
C LEU A 5 9.92 4.33 -16.23
N ILE A 6 9.33 5.52 -16.20
CA ILE A 6 9.97 6.75 -15.72
C ILE A 6 9.05 7.34 -14.65
N LEU A 7 9.62 7.68 -13.49
CA LEU A 7 8.92 8.33 -12.39
C LEU A 7 9.50 9.73 -12.18
N ASP A 8 8.67 10.75 -12.27
CA ASP A 8 9.06 12.11 -11.90
C ASP A 8 8.94 12.27 -10.37
N PRO A 9 10.05 12.50 -9.65
CA PRO A 9 10.02 12.66 -8.20
C PRO A 9 9.10 13.79 -7.71
N ARG A 10 8.85 14.81 -8.54
CA ARG A 10 8.03 15.97 -8.19
C ARG A 10 6.53 15.68 -8.16
N THR A 11 6.09 14.65 -8.90
CA THR A 11 4.67 14.31 -9.07
C THR A 11 4.36 12.87 -8.63
N THR A 12 5.30 12.21 -7.96
CA THR A 12 5.16 10.82 -7.51
C THR A 12 5.09 10.77 -5.97
N ALA A 13 4.35 9.78 -5.43
CA ALA A 13 4.39 9.39 -4.03
C ALA A 13 4.45 7.87 -3.89
N LEU A 14 5.05 7.38 -2.80
CA LEU A 14 4.99 5.98 -2.38
C LEU A 14 3.91 5.82 -1.32
N VAL A 15 2.99 4.87 -1.52
CA VAL A 15 1.93 4.55 -0.55
C VAL A 15 2.05 3.07 -0.15
N LEU A 16 2.26 2.82 1.14
CA LEU A 16 2.48 1.50 1.72
C LEU A 16 1.28 1.11 2.59
N ILE A 17 0.60 0.03 2.21
CA ILE A 17 -0.68 -0.38 2.80
C ILE A 17 -0.46 -1.42 3.91
N ASP A 18 -0.96 -1.10 5.10
CA ASP A 18 -1.18 -1.98 6.24
C ASP A 18 0.05 -2.82 6.67
N LEU A 19 1.25 -2.22 6.58
CA LEU A 19 2.49 -2.80 7.11
C LEU A 19 2.53 -2.66 8.64
N GLN A 20 1.44 -3.06 9.32
CA GLN A 20 1.20 -2.94 10.75
C GLN A 20 1.30 -4.30 11.47
N ASN A 21 1.59 -4.29 12.76
CA ASN A 21 1.91 -5.49 13.54
C ASN A 21 0.88 -6.61 13.41
N ALA A 22 -0.43 -6.30 13.45
CA ALA A 22 -1.49 -7.30 13.32
C ALA A 22 -1.53 -7.99 11.93
N ILE A 23 -1.03 -7.34 10.91
CA ILE A 23 -1.07 -7.83 9.52
C ILE A 23 0.21 -8.60 9.19
N VAL A 24 1.37 -8.01 9.52
CA VAL A 24 2.67 -8.62 9.18
C VAL A 24 3.01 -9.85 10.02
N SER A 25 2.29 -10.09 11.12
CA SER A 25 2.41 -11.32 11.94
C SER A 25 1.72 -12.53 11.32
N ARG A 26 0.94 -12.36 10.25
CA ARG A 26 0.19 -13.43 9.60
C ARG A 26 1.03 -14.14 8.53
N ASP A 27 0.70 -15.40 8.26
CA ASP A 27 1.26 -16.10 7.10
C ASP A 27 0.71 -15.50 5.79
N THR A 28 1.61 -15.06 4.91
CA THR A 28 1.26 -14.39 3.66
C THR A 28 1.82 -15.11 2.44
N LYS A 29 1.13 -15.01 1.31
CA LYS A 29 1.45 -15.66 0.03
C LYS A 29 1.32 -14.61 -1.11
N PRO A 30 2.12 -14.69 -2.17
CA PRO A 30 3.23 -15.62 -2.43
C PRO A 30 4.49 -15.27 -1.63
N TYR A 31 4.64 -14.02 -1.22
CA TYR A 31 5.81 -13.53 -0.48
C TYR A 31 5.50 -13.48 1.02
N SER A 32 6.47 -13.85 1.83
CA SER A 32 6.37 -13.69 3.28
C SER A 32 6.25 -12.20 3.66
N ALA A 33 5.64 -11.93 4.81
CA ALA A 33 5.55 -10.55 5.31
C ALA A 33 6.94 -9.90 5.46
N SER A 34 7.96 -10.67 5.85
CA SER A 34 9.35 -10.18 5.95
C SER A 34 9.93 -9.73 4.61
N GLU A 35 9.66 -10.46 3.52
CA GLU A 35 10.09 -10.06 2.17
C GLU A 35 9.39 -8.80 1.70
N VAL A 36 8.07 -8.68 1.96
CA VAL A 36 7.30 -7.47 1.65
C VAL A 36 7.84 -6.27 2.43
N LEU A 37 8.10 -6.43 3.72
CA LEU A 37 8.68 -5.39 4.57
C LEU A 37 10.06 -4.93 4.08
N GLU A 38 10.96 -5.87 3.74
CA GLU A 38 12.29 -5.56 3.22
C GLU A 38 12.21 -4.76 1.92
N ARG A 39 11.39 -5.19 0.96
CA ARG A 39 11.22 -4.52 -0.34
C ARG A 39 10.54 -3.15 -0.18
N SER A 40 9.52 -3.05 0.66
CA SER A 40 8.85 -1.79 0.98
C SER A 40 9.80 -0.78 1.62
N ARG A 41 10.66 -1.22 2.53
CA ARG A 41 11.70 -0.38 3.14
C ARG A 41 12.71 0.11 2.11
N LYS A 42 13.21 -0.76 1.21
CA LYS A 42 14.11 -0.36 0.11
C LYS A 42 13.47 0.72 -0.77
N LEU A 43 12.20 0.56 -1.11
CA LEU A 43 11.44 1.56 -1.86
C LEU A 43 11.36 2.87 -1.05
N ALA A 44 10.96 2.82 0.21
CA ALA A 44 10.82 4.00 1.05
C ALA A 44 12.15 4.77 1.18
N ASP A 45 13.27 4.08 1.39
CA ASP A 45 14.59 4.69 1.49
C ASP A 45 15.01 5.38 0.16
N ALA A 46 14.76 4.74 -0.99
CA ALA A 46 15.05 5.33 -2.30
C ALA A 46 14.17 6.56 -2.59
N PHE A 47 12.90 6.52 -2.24
CA PHE A 47 11.97 7.64 -2.42
C PHE A 47 12.33 8.83 -1.53
N ARG A 48 12.66 8.59 -0.26
CA ARG A 48 13.14 9.64 0.66
C ARG A 48 14.41 10.31 0.15
N ALA A 49 15.36 9.53 -0.39
CA ALA A 49 16.61 10.06 -0.95
C ALA A 49 16.37 11.04 -2.11
N LYS A 50 15.20 10.98 -2.75
CA LYS A 50 14.77 11.90 -3.83
C LYS A 50 13.75 12.95 -3.36
N ASN A 51 13.51 13.05 -2.04
CA ASN A 51 12.49 13.92 -1.44
C ASN A 51 11.07 13.64 -1.93
N VAL A 52 10.80 12.39 -2.33
CA VAL A 52 9.47 11.93 -2.74
C VAL A 52 8.66 11.55 -1.50
N PRO A 53 7.40 12.00 -1.37
CA PRO A 53 6.56 11.66 -0.23
C PRO A 53 6.40 10.15 -0.05
N VAL A 54 6.61 9.69 1.20
CA VAL A 54 6.33 8.32 1.62
C VAL A 54 5.16 8.35 2.59
N VAL A 55 4.13 7.56 2.28
CA VAL A 55 2.89 7.47 3.04
C VAL A 55 2.70 6.06 3.56
N TYR A 56 2.64 5.91 4.86
CA TYR A 56 2.21 4.68 5.51
C TYR A 56 0.72 4.76 5.80
N VAL A 57 0.00 3.71 5.44
CA VAL A 57 -1.44 3.59 5.69
C VAL A 57 -1.66 2.45 6.67
N ARG A 58 -2.54 2.68 7.65
CA ARG A 58 -2.93 1.63 8.61
C ARG A 58 -4.43 1.63 8.87
N VAL A 59 -4.93 0.52 9.36
CA VAL A 59 -6.24 0.43 10.00
C VAL A 59 -6.06 0.56 11.51
N VAL A 60 -6.78 1.47 12.14
CA VAL A 60 -6.95 1.44 13.59
C VAL A 60 -8.03 0.40 13.89
N MET A 61 -7.64 -0.74 14.46
CA MET A 61 -8.50 -1.92 14.55
C MET A 61 -9.79 -1.65 15.35
N SER A 62 -9.73 -0.78 16.38
CA SER A 62 -10.92 -0.37 17.16
C SER A 62 -11.93 0.44 16.32
N ASP A 63 -11.46 1.10 15.28
CA ASP A 63 -12.24 2.05 14.50
C ASP A 63 -12.68 1.45 13.14
N PHE A 64 -12.40 0.15 12.94
CA PHE A 64 -12.75 -0.52 11.69
C PHE A 64 -14.26 -0.53 11.47
N LEU A 65 -14.68 0.02 10.35
CA LEU A 65 -16.08 0.12 9.97
C LEU A 65 -16.65 -1.26 9.62
N SER A 66 -17.40 -1.86 10.52
CA SER A 66 -18.09 -3.12 10.29
C SER A 66 -19.44 -2.86 9.65
N LEU A 67 -19.61 -3.31 8.41
CA LEU A 67 -20.86 -3.24 7.66
C LEU A 67 -21.49 -4.63 7.52
N PRO A 68 -22.83 -4.74 7.35
CA PRO A 68 -23.48 -6.01 7.10
C PRO A 68 -22.88 -6.70 5.85
N ALA A 69 -22.40 -7.93 6.02
CA ALA A 69 -21.85 -8.79 4.97
C ALA A 69 -22.08 -10.25 5.35
N ASP A 70 -21.95 -11.18 4.39
CA ASP A 70 -22.08 -12.61 4.67
C ASP A 70 -20.95 -13.08 5.61
N GLU A 71 -19.74 -12.54 5.43
CA GLU A 71 -18.62 -12.76 6.34
C GLU A 71 -18.23 -11.42 7.00
N VAL A 72 -18.72 -11.25 8.23
CA VAL A 72 -18.40 -10.04 9.00
C VAL A 72 -17.09 -10.25 9.77
N MET A 73 -16.11 -9.38 9.53
CA MET A 73 -14.90 -9.37 10.34
C MET A 73 -15.23 -8.90 11.75
N THR A 74 -15.23 -9.81 12.71
CA THR A 74 -15.43 -9.50 14.12
C THR A 74 -14.05 -9.32 14.77
N LEU A 75 -13.74 -8.10 15.19
CA LEU A 75 -12.53 -7.80 15.93
C LEU A 75 -12.82 -7.81 17.44
N PRO A 76 -11.92 -8.33 18.28
CA PRO A 76 -12.04 -8.22 19.73
C PRO A 76 -12.09 -6.76 20.16
N LYS A 77 -12.98 -6.42 21.11
CA LYS A 77 -13.13 -5.03 21.60
C LYS A 77 -11.88 -4.50 22.31
N ASP A 78 -11.13 -5.37 22.93
CA ASP A 78 -9.95 -5.04 23.73
C ASP A 78 -8.64 -5.36 23.00
N MET A 79 -8.57 -5.07 21.69
CA MET A 79 -7.33 -5.28 20.95
C MET A 79 -6.21 -4.33 21.43
N PRO A 80 -5.02 -4.85 21.74
CA PRO A 80 -3.89 -4.02 22.12
C PRO A 80 -3.56 -2.97 21.04
N ALA A 81 -3.38 -1.71 21.42
CA ALA A 81 -3.15 -0.60 20.51
C ALA A 81 -1.95 -0.82 19.57
N HIS A 82 -0.89 -1.49 20.09
CA HIS A 82 0.31 -1.78 19.28
C HIS A 82 0.04 -2.64 18.03
N LEU A 83 -1.05 -3.39 17.99
CA LEU A 83 -1.45 -4.16 16.80
C LEU A 83 -1.83 -3.28 15.61
N SER A 84 -2.27 -2.05 15.87
CA SER A 84 -2.56 -1.03 14.84
C SER A 84 -1.35 -0.18 14.47
N GLU A 85 -0.21 -0.35 15.15
CA GLU A 85 1.00 0.41 14.84
C GLU A 85 1.72 -0.17 13.62
N ILE A 86 2.36 0.71 12.84
CA ILE A 86 3.26 0.29 11.76
C ILE A 86 4.41 -0.51 12.39
N ALA A 87 4.70 -1.67 11.82
CA ALA A 87 5.78 -2.52 12.28
C ALA A 87 7.11 -1.77 12.18
N GLU A 88 7.96 -1.87 13.22
CA GLU A 88 9.28 -1.21 13.24
C GLU A 88 10.12 -1.61 12.01
N SER A 89 10.03 -2.88 11.61
CA SER A 89 10.71 -3.42 10.43
C SER A 89 10.25 -2.81 9.10
N ALA A 90 9.08 -2.15 9.04
CA ALA A 90 8.64 -1.39 7.88
C ALA A 90 9.44 -0.10 7.68
N GLY A 91 10.16 0.36 8.70
CA GLY A 91 11.12 1.45 8.62
C GLY A 91 10.50 2.82 8.41
N MET A 92 9.31 3.07 8.97
CA MET A 92 8.71 4.41 8.98
C MET A 92 9.62 5.39 9.73
N GLN A 93 9.80 6.60 9.19
CA GLN A 93 10.69 7.62 9.73
C GLN A 93 9.95 8.93 10.02
N ASN A 94 10.58 9.80 10.81
CA ASN A 94 10.11 11.16 10.98
C ASN A 94 10.09 11.90 9.63
N GLY A 95 8.94 12.50 9.30
CA GLY A 95 8.72 13.16 8.01
C GLY A 95 7.88 12.34 7.03
N ASP A 96 7.73 11.03 7.25
CA ASP A 96 6.76 10.23 6.52
C ASP A 96 5.33 10.57 6.97
N LEU A 97 4.38 10.40 6.07
CA LEU A 97 2.96 10.58 6.37
C LEU A 97 2.36 9.30 6.93
N LEU A 98 1.52 9.43 7.95
CA LEU A 98 0.72 8.33 8.48
C LEU A 98 -0.76 8.61 8.26
N ILE A 99 -1.43 7.75 7.51
CA ILE A 99 -2.87 7.81 7.25
C ILE A 99 -3.56 6.64 7.96
N SER A 100 -4.56 6.94 8.78
CA SER A 100 -5.43 5.92 9.35
C SER A 100 -6.73 5.85 8.55
N LYS A 101 -7.14 4.64 8.18
CA LYS A 101 -8.33 4.38 7.37
C LYS A 101 -9.36 3.55 8.15
N PRO A 102 -10.67 3.82 7.94
CA PRO A 102 -11.73 3.10 8.65
C PRO A 102 -12.13 1.78 7.97
N HIS A 103 -11.65 1.51 6.76
CA HIS A 103 -12.01 0.34 5.97
C HIS A 103 -10.86 -0.10 5.05
N TRP A 104 -11.12 -0.89 4.01
CA TRP A 104 -10.09 -1.46 3.13
C TRP A 104 -9.34 -0.42 2.31
N GLY A 105 -10.05 0.49 1.64
CA GLY A 105 -9.42 1.49 0.78
C GLY A 105 -8.90 2.70 1.54
N ALA A 106 -7.80 3.27 1.09
CA ALA A 106 -7.09 4.32 1.79
C ALA A 106 -7.60 5.74 1.49
N PHE A 107 -8.44 5.95 0.49
CA PHE A 107 -8.94 7.28 0.13
C PHE A 107 -10.27 7.62 0.82
N ALA A 108 -11.21 6.67 0.88
CA ALA A 108 -12.53 6.93 1.43
C ALA A 108 -12.48 7.19 2.94
N GLY A 109 -12.99 8.36 3.36
CA GLY A 109 -13.05 8.76 4.76
C GLY A 109 -11.69 9.10 5.39
N THR A 110 -10.67 9.43 4.58
CA THR A 110 -9.33 9.80 5.05
C THR A 110 -8.86 11.11 4.42
N GLY A 111 -7.70 11.64 4.90
CA GLY A 111 -7.04 12.80 4.30
C GLY A 111 -6.09 12.47 3.15
N LEU A 112 -5.99 11.21 2.68
CA LEU A 112 -4.95 10.81 1.72
C LEU A 112 -5.02 11.60 0.40
N GLU A 113 -6.21 11.79 -0.18
CA GLU A 113 -6.35 12.55 -1.42
C GLU A 113 -5.83 13.98 -1.25
N HIS A 114 -6.23 14.66 -0.17
CA HIS A 114 -5.79 16.02 0.12
C HIS A 114 -4.26 16.09 0.26
N GLU A 115 -3.67 15.18 1.02
CA GLU A 115 -2.22 15.10 1.23
C GLU A 115 -1.44 14.91 -0.08
N LEU A 116 -1.93 14.05 -0.96
CA LEU A 116 -1.29 13.81 -2.26
C LEU A 116 -1.45 15.02 -3.18
N ARG A 117 -2.67 15.57 -3.31
CA ARG A 117 -2.91 16.71 -4.22
C ARG A 117 -2.22 17.99 -3.79
N SER A 118 -2.15 18.28 -2.48
CA SER A 118 -1.45 19.45 -1.97
C SER A 118 0.05 19.44 -2.26
N ARG A 119 0.61 18.26 -2.55
CA ARG A 119 2.02 18.05 -2.96
C ARG A 119 2.21 17.92 -4.46
N GLY A 120 1.16 18.11 -5.26
CA GLY A 120 1.22 17.98 -6.71
C GLY A 120 1.39 16.54 -7.20
N VAL A 121 1.02 15.53 -6.39
CA VAL A 121 1.15 14.13 -6.77
C VAL A 121 0.12 13.77 -7.84
N GLU A 122 0.58 13.15 -8.90
CA GLU A 122 -0.20 12.62 -10.02
C GLU A 122 -0.08 11.09 -10.11
N THR A 123 1.08 10.55 -9.71
CA THR A 123 1.39 9.12 -9.77
C THR A 123 1.63 8.55 -8.38
N VAL A 124 0.96 7.45 -8.07
CA VAL A 124 1.11 6.71 -6.82
C VAL A 124 1.79 5.37 -7.09
N VAL A 125 2.94 5.15 -6.47
CA VAL A 125 3.56 3.82 -6.36
C VAL A 125 2.96 3.13 -5.15
N LEU A 126 2.33 1.97 -5.36
CA LEU A 126 1.50 1.28 -4.36
C LEU A 126 2.05 -0.11 -4.05
N ALA A 127 2.22 -0.40 -2.77
CA ALA A 127 2.64 -1.70 -2.26
C ALA A 127 1.99 -2.01 -0.89
N GLY A 128 2.17 -3.22 -0.37
CA GLY A 128 1.72 -3.60 0.97
C GLY A 128 0.87 -4.86 1.04
N ILE A 129 0.14 -5.05 2.14
CA ILE A 129 -0.66 -6.22 2.48
C ILE A 129 -2.08 -5.79 2.90
N ALA A 130 -3.19 -6.36 2.36
CA ALA A 130 -3.25 -7.51 1.48
C ALA A 130 -3.59 -7.08 0.05
N THR A 131 -3.00 -7.75 -0.93
CA THR A 131 -3.14 -7.48 -2.36
C THR A 131 -4.58 -7.27 -2.81
N ASN A 132 -5.45 -8.25 -2.59
CA ASN A 132 -6.86 -8.27 -3.04
C ASN A 132 -7.83 -7.55 -2.07
N MET A 133 -7.33 -6.89 -1.05
CA MET A 133 -8.12 -6.15 -0.04
C MET A 133 -7.69 -4.68 -0.02
N GLY A 134 -6.82 -4.29 0.93
CA GLY A 134 -6.39 -2.91 1.11
C GLY A 134 -5.69 -2.31 -0.11
N VAL A 135 -4.79 -3.07 -0.77
CA VAL A 135 -4.07 -2.61 -1.96
C VAL A 135 -5.03 -2.41 -3.14
N GLU A 136 -5.82 -3.42 -3.48
CA GLU A 136 -6.78 -3.34 -4.59
C GLU A 136 -7.85 -2.25 -4.36
N SER A 137 -8.41 -2.18 -3.14
CA SER A 137 -9.41 -1.15 -2.82
C SER A 137 -8.84 0.26 -2.95
N THR A 138 -7.61 0.48 -2.50
CA THR A 138 -6.91 1.77 -2.64
C THR A 138 -6.64 2.10 -4.11
N LEU A 139 -6.18 1.12 -4.90
CA LEU A 139 -5.96 1.28 -6.33
C LEU A 139 -7.26 1.70 -7.06
N ARG A 140 -8.37 1.00 -6.81
CA ARG A 140 -9.67 1.29 -7.44
C ARG A 140 -10.19 2.67 -7.05
N GLN A 141 -10.10 3.05 -5.77
CA GLN A 141 -10.51 4.38 -5.32
C GLN A 141 -9.66 5.47 -5.96
N GLY A 142 -8.34 5.33 -5.93
CA GLY A 142 -7.42 6.35 -6.44
C GLY A 142 -7.48 6.52 -7.97
N THR A 143 -7.68 5.43 -8.74
CA THR A 143 -7.92 5.55 -10.19
C THR A 143 -9.24 6.26 -10.49
N GLY A 144 -10.28 6.03 -9.69
CA GLY A 144 -11.56 6.76 -9.77
C GLY A 144 -11.41 8.25 -9.49
N LEU A 145 -10.41 8.65 -8.70
CA LEU A 145 -10.06 10.04 -8.42
C LEU A 145 -9.08 10.64 -9.45
N GLY A 146 -8.62 9.86 -10.43
CA GLY A 146 -7.75 10.34 -11.51
C GLY A 146 -6.25 10.26 -11.22
N PHE A 147 -5.81 9.54 -10.18
CA PHE A 147 -4.39 9.25 -9.98
C PHE A 147 -3.93 8.14 -10.92
N ALA A 148 -2.73 8.28 -11.49
CA ALA A 148 -2.02 7.19 -12.13
C ALA A 148 -1.37 6.28 -11.09
N PHE A 149 -1.25 4.98 -11.40
CA PHE A 149 -0.67 4.02 -10.45
C PHE A 149 0.44 3.17 -11.07
N VAL A 150 1.42 2.86 -10.21
CA VAL A 150 2.38 1.78 -10.39
C VAL A 150 2.21 0.83 -9.21
N THR A 151 1.78 -0.41 -9.45
CA THR A 151 1.68 -1.43 -8.40
C THR A 151 2.92 -2.29 -8.40
N VAL A 152 3.51 -2.49 -7.20
CA VAL A 152 4.77 -3.22 -7.05
C VAL A 152 4.47 -4.65 -6.64
N GLU A 153 4.48 -5.56 -7.61
CA GLU A 153 3.98 -6.92 -7.44
C GLU A 153 4.72 -7.68 -6.33
N ASP A 154 6.06 -7.68 -6.33
CA ASP A 154 6.86 -8.39 -5.34
C ASP A 154 7.01 -7.68 -3.99
N ALA A 155 6.48 -6.46 -3.85
CA ALA A 155 6.28 -5.76 -2.59
C ALA A 155 4.82 -5.78 -2.11
N CYS A 156 3.98 -6.64 -2.71
CA CYS A 156 2.64 -6.96 -2.26
C CYS A 156 2.52 -8.44 -1.89
N SER A 157 1.65 -8.76 -0.95
CA SER A 157 1.27 -10.13 -0.62
C SER A 157 -0.14 -10.19 -0.04
N THR A 158 -0.70 -11.38 0.07
CA THR A 158 -2.02 -11.62 0.68
C THR A 158 -2.05 -12.96 1.40
N PHE A 159 -3.21 -13.53 1.66
CA PHE A 159 -3.38 -14.77 2.43
C PHE A 159 -3.59 -16.02 1.56
N SER A 160 -3.64 -15.85 0.24
CA SER A 160 -3.74 -16.92 -0.76
C SER A 160 -2.98 -16.52 -2.02
N GLN A 161 -2.19 -17.44 -2.56
CA GLN A 161 -1.46 -17.20 -3.81
C GLN A 161 -2.42 -16.94 -4.97
N GLU A 162 -3.50 -17.71 -5.07
CA GLU A 162 -4.48 -17.58 -6.15
C GLU A 162 -5.11 -16.18 -6.17
N MET A 163 -5.40 -15.60 -4.99
CA MET A 163 -5.96 -14.25 -4.88
C MET A 163 -4.94 -13.19 -5.33
N HIS A 164 -3.66 -13.35 -4.98
CA HIS A 164 -2.60 -12.48 -5.43
C HIS A 164 -2.44 -12.55 -6.96
N ASP A 165 -2.31 -13.76 -7.50
CA ASP A 165 -2.12 -14.01 -8.92
C ASP A 165 -3.30 -13.49 -9.74
N PHE A 166 -4.53 -13.66 -9.25
CA PHE A 166 -5.73 -13.13 -9.89
C PHE A 166 -5.69 -11.58 -9.94
N ALA A 167 -5.37 -10.92 -8.84
CA ALA A 167 -5.29 -9.47 -8.80
C ALA A 167 -4.24 -8.94 -9.79
N PHE A 168 -3.03 -9.50 -9.80
CA PHE A 168 -1.93 -9.03 -10.64
C PHE A 168 -2.02 -9.48 -12.11
N SER A 169 -2.77 -10.53 -12.44
CA SER A 169 -2.97 -10.97 -13.83
C SER A 169 -4.23 -10.37 -14.48
N ALA A 170 -5.32 -10.28 -13.72
CA ALA A 170 -6.63 -9.94 -14.28
C ALA A 170 -7.08 -8.50 -14.00
N ILE A 171 -6.71 -7.90 -12.86
CA ILE A 171 -7.24 -6.62 -12.40
C ILE A 171 -6.22 -5.49 -12.55
N PHE A 172 -5.07 -5.60 -11.89
CA PHE A 172 -4.08 -4.51 -11.77
C PHE A 172 -3.52 -4.02 -13.11
N PRO A 173 -3.27 -4.88 -14.13
CA PRO A 173 -2.80 -4.41 -15.43
C PRO A 173 -3.79 -3.50 -16.19
N ARG A 174 -5.07 -3.48 -15.76
CA ARG A 174 -6.10 -2.59 -16.33
C ARG A 174 -6.19 -1.25 -15.61
N LEU A 175 -5.58 -1.14 -14.43
CA LEU A 175 -5.69 0.03 -13.54
C LEU A 175 -4.34 0.69 -13.26
N SER A 176 -3.23 -0.01 -13.52
CA SER A 176 -1.88 0.44 -13.15
C SER A 176 -0.82 -0.13 -14.09
N LYS A 177 0.39 0.45 -14.04
CA LYS A 177 1.60 -0.21 -14.54
C LYS A 177 2.10 -1.17 -13.46
N VAL A 178 2.05 -2.49 -13.74
CA VAL A 178 2.58 -3.52 -12.83
C VAL A 178 4.09 -3.63 -13.00
N ARG A 179 4.84 -3.52 -11.90
CA ARG A 179 6.31 -3.58 -11.90
C ARG A 179 6.81 -4.38 -10.68
N LYS A 180 8.08 -4.81 -10.77
CA LYS A 180 8.85 -5.36 -9.63
C LYS A 180 9.59 -4.23 -8.91
N THR A 181 9.94 -4.47 -7.66
CA THR A 181 10.71 -3.52 -6.81
C THR A 181 11.92 -2.96 -7.55
N GLN A 182 12.75 -3.82 -8.17
CA GLN A 182 13.95 -3.39 -8.88
C GLN A 182 13.66 -2.39 -10.01
N GLN A 183 12.60 -2.62 -10.79
CA GLN A 183 12.21 -1.72 -11.88
C GLN A 183 11.75 -0.35 -11.37
N VAL A 184 11.11 -0.31 -10.20
CA VAL A 184 10.70 0.96 -9.57
C VAL A 184 11.91 1.71 -9.03
N LEU A 185 12.86 1.01 -8.40
CA LEU A 185 14.12 1.61 -7.93
C LEU A 185 14.93 2.23 -9.08
N GLU A 186 15.00 1.54 -10.22
CA GLU A 186 15.66 2.07 -11.44
C GLU A 186 14.91 3.28 -12.02
N ALA A 187 13.58 3.31 -11.91
CA ALA A 187 12.75 4.38 -12.48
C ALA A 187 12.77 5.68 -11.67
N ILE A 188 13.08 5.62 -10.36
CA ILE A 188 13.15 6.77 -9.44
C ILE A 188 14.59 7.25 -9.24
N ALA A 189 15.58 6.56 -9.81
CA ALA A 189 17.02 6.79 -9.62
C ALA A 189 17.49 8.19 -10.11
#